data_d99e3e488999c5c146ea9d7773779080
#
_entry.id   d99e3e488999c5c146ea9d7773779080
#
_cell.length_a   1.000
_cell.length_b   1.000
_cell.length_c   1.000
_cell.angle_alpha   90.00
_cell.angle_beta   90.00
_cell.angle_gamma   90.00
#
_symmetry.space_group_name_H-M   'P 1'
#
loop_
_entity.id
_entity.type
_entity.pdbx_description
1 polymer ?
#
loop_
_entity_poly.entity_id
_entity_poly.type
_entity_poly.pdbx_seq_one_letter_code
_entity_poly.pdbx_strand_id
1 'polypeptide(L)'
;RAVVRLNRERKPLEDAVRKRFRDAQRGLNLAIYGDNVVDSEVHAKLAEFQSAQAELARIKFSNELAVRKLLTPQQLVRFRELRRQFAEERKAVDQKPNKPASRALQRLRRRNPPMNRL
;
A
#
# COMPACT_ATOMS: atom_id res chain seq x y z
N ARG A 1 14.60 5.01 23.67
CA ARG A 1 14.77 5.97 22.58
C ARG A 1 13.41 6.53 22.17
N ALA A 2 13.37 7.83 21.93
CA ALA A 2 12.12 8.56 21.67
C ALA A 2 11.41 8.06 20.40
N VAL A 3 12.15 7.76 19.32
CA VAL A 3 11.58 7.26 18.05
C VAL A 3 10.95 5.88 18.25
N VAL A 4 11.62 4.97 18.93
CA VAL A 4 11.10 3.63 19.20
C VAL A 4 9.84 3.69 20.05
N ARG A 5 9.84 4.55 21.06
CA ARG A 5 8.66 4.76 21.92
C ARG A 5 7.48 5.30 21.11
N LEU A 6 7.72 6.31 20.29
CA LEU A 6 6.70 6.91 19.45
C LEU A 6 6.08 5.88 18.50
N ASN A 7 6.89 5.09 17.84
CA ASN A 7 6.42 4.04 16.94
C ASN A 7 5.60 2.99 17.67
N ARG A 8 6.03 2.59 18.88
CA ARG A 8 5.32 1.62 19.71
C ARG A 8 3.95 2.14 20.14
N GLU A 9 3.87 3.42 20.53
CA GLU A 9 2.62 4.04 20.95
C GLU A 9 1.63 4.18 19.80
N ARG A 10 2.10 4.45 18.60
CA ARG A 10 1.26 4.68 17.41
C ARG A 10 0.90 3.41 16.65
N LYS A 11 1.62 2.33 16.87
CA LYS A 11 1.42 1.08 16.12
C LYS A 11 0.00 0.54 16.21
N PRO A 12 -0.67 0.48 17.39
CA PRO A 12 -2.04 -0.04 17.44
C PRO A 12 -3.02 0.77 16.59
N LEU A 13 -2.90 2.09 16.60
CA LEU A 13 -3.74 2.96 15.79
C LEU A 13 -3.46 2.78 14.30
N GLU A 14 -2.18 2.74 13.93
CA GLU A 14 -1.77 2.52 12.55
C GLU A 14 -2.26 1.18 12.02
N ASP A 15 -2.12 0.11 12.82
CA ASP A 15 -2.59 -1.23 12.45
C ASP A 15 -4.11 -1.26 12.27
N ALA A 16 -4.86 -0.57 13.12
CA ALA A 16 -6.32 -0.47 13.01
C ALA A 16 -6.74 0.24 11.73
N VAL A 17 -6.06 1.32 11.38
CA VAL A 17 -6.33 2.08 10.16
C VAL A 17 -5.97 1.27 8.91
N ARG A 18 -4.86 0.53 8.93
CA ARG A 18 -4.48 -0.36 7.82
C ARG A 18 -5.51 -1.47 7.63
N LYS A 19 -6.02 -2.03 8.71
CA LYS A 19 -7.08 -3.03 8.65
C LYS A 19 -8.35 -2.44 8.03
N ARG A 20 -8.76 -1.26 8.45
CA ARG A 20 -9.92 -0.55 7.89
C ARG A 20 -9.74 -0.33 6.39
N PHE A 21 -8.55 0.06 5.95
CA PHE A 21 -8.23 0.26 4.54
C PHE A 21 -8.37 -1.05 3.76
N ARG A 22 -7.79 -2.14 4.25
CA ARG A 22 -7.89 -3.46 3.59
C ARG A 22 -9.33 -3.95 3.52
N ASP A 23 -10.10 -3.78 4.60
CA ASP A 23 -11.50 -4.19 4.65
C ASP A 23 -12.35 -3.37 3.66
N ALA A 24 -12.09 -2.07 3.56
CA ALA A 24 -12.78 -1.20 2.61
C ALA A 24 -12.44 -1.58 1.16
N GLN A 25 -11.18 -1.90 0.87
CA GLN A 25 -10.75 -2.36 -0.45
C GLN A 25 -11.43 -3.67 -0.82
N ARG A 26 -11.48 -4.61 0.12
CA ARG A 26 -12.14 -5.89 -0.09
C ARG A 26 -13.64 -5.69 -0.35
N GLY A 27 -14.29 -4.84 0.44
CA GLY A 27 -15.71 -4.53 0.26
C GLY A 27 -16.00 -3.94 -1.10
N LEU A 28 -15.15 -3.02 -1.57
CA LEU A 28 -15.28 -2.42 -2.91
C LEU A 28 -15.12 -3.47 -4.01
N ASN A 29 -14.10 -4.33 -3.90
CA ASN A 29 -13.86 -5.39 -4.87
C ASN A 29 -15.04 -6.38 -4.92
N LEU A 30 -15.60 -6.74 -3.78
CA LEU A 30 -16.77 -7.63 -3.73
C LEU A 30 -18.00 -6.97 -4.36
N ALA A 31 -18.17 -5.66 -4.19
CA ALA A 31 -19.27 -4.93 -4.81
C ALA A 31 -19.15 -4.88 -6.33
N ILE A 32 -17.92 -4.75 -6.85
CA ILE A 32 -17.67 -4.67 -8.30
C ILE A 32 -17.76 -6.04 -8.97
N TYR A 33 -17.17 -7.06 -8.34
CA TYR A 33 -17.01 -8.39 -8.96
C TYR A 33 -17.98 -9.45 -8.40
N GLY A 34 -18.99 -9.03 -7.66
CA GLY A 34 -20.05 -9.93 -7.21
C GLY A 34 -21.02 -10.29 -8.31
N ASP A 35 -21.90 -11.25 -8.04
CA ASP A 35 -22.88 -11.72 -9.02
C ASP A 35 -23.90 -10.65 -9.41
N ASN A 36 -24.24 -9.78 -8.47
CA ASN A 36 -25.21 -8.70 -8.68
C ASN A 36 -24.52 -7.35 -8.40
N VAL A 37 -24.24 -6.60 -9.45
CA VAL A 37 -23.60 -5.28 -9.32
C VAL A 37 -24.69 -4.23 -9.24
N VAL A 38 -24.65 -3.45 -8.15
CA VAL A 38 -25.55 -2.30 -7.94
C VAL A 38 -24.68 -1.06 -7.88
N ASP A 39 -24.83 -0.16 -8.83
CA ASP A 39 -23.96 1.02 -8.97
C ASP A 39 -23.94 1.88 -7.71
N SER A 40 -25.09 2.07 -7.06
CA SER A 40 -25.13 2.88 -5.82
C SER A 40 -24.33 2.24 -4.68
N GLU A 41 -24.31 0.91 -4.60
CA GLU A 41 -23.48 0.20 -3.61
C GLU A 41 -22.02 0.32 -3.92
N VAL A 42 -21.62 0.23 -5.19
CA VAL A 42 -20.25 0.42 -5.62
C VAL A 42 -19.78 1.83 -5.26
N HIS A 43 -20.60 2.84 -5.53
CA HIS A 43 -20.26 4.23 -5.18
C HIS A 43 -20.12 4.42 -3.67
N ALA A 44 -21.00 3.80 -2.88
CA ALA A 44 -20.90 3.88 -1.41
C ALA A 44 -19.63 3.20 -0.91
N LYS A 45 -19.27 2.04 -1.46
CA LYS A 45 -18.04 1.33 -1.10
C LYS A 45 -16.78 2.07 -1.55
N LEU A 46 -16.85 2.73 -2.71
CA LEU A 46 -15.77 3.58 -3.17
C LEU A 46 -15.53 4.76 -2.21
N ALA A 47 -16.60 5.39 -1.73
CA ALA A 47 -16.50 6.48 -0.77
C ALA A 47 -15.86 6.01 0.55
N GLU A 48 -16.23 4.82 1.04
CA GLU A 48 -15.61 4.21 2.23
C GLU A 48 -14.12 3.96 2.00
N PHE A 49 -13.76 3.42 0.85
CA PHE A 49 -12.37 3.17 0.49
C PHE A 49 -11.56 4.46 0.43
N GLN A 50 -12.08 5.49 -0.20
CA GLN A 50 -11.41 6.79 -0.30
C GLN A 50 -11.21 7.41 1.09
N SER A 51 -12.21 7.32 1.97
CA SER A 51 -12.11 7.80 3.34
C SER A 51 -11.03 7.05 4.13
N ALA A 52 -10.99 5.74 4.00
CA ALA A 52 -9.98 4.90 4.66
C ALA A 52 -8.57 5.20 4.11
N GLN A 53 -8.44 5.40 2.81
CA GLN A 53 -7.19 5.77 2.16
C GLN A 53 -6.67 7.12 2.67
N ALA A 54 -7.54 8.11 2.76
CA ALA A 54 -7.19 9.43 3.27
C ALA A 54 -6.74 9.37 4.74
N GLU A 55 -7.43 8.58 5.55
CA GLU A 55 -7.07 8.40 6.96
C GLU A 55 -5.71 7.71 7.10
N LEU A 56 -5.46 6.67 6.32
CA LEU A 56 -4.17 5.98 6.33
C LEU A 56 -3.04 6.92 5.93
N ALA A 57 -3.23 7.71 4.88
CA ALA A 57 -2.24 8.69 4.45
C ALA A 57 -1.96 9.73 5.53
N ARG A 58 -3.01 10.24 6.17
CA ARG A 58 -2.88 11.23 7.24
C ARG A 58 -2.07 10.68 8.41
N ILE A 59 -2.38 9.46 8.85
CA ILE A 59 -1.68 8.83 9.98
C ILE A 59 -0.23 8.54 9.62
N LYS A 60 0.01 8.01 8.42
CA LYS A 60 1.37 7.70 7.95
C LYS A 60 2.24 8.96 7.93
N PHE A 61 1.77 10.04 7.33
CA PHE A 61 2.55 11.26 7.22
C PHE A 61 2.64 12.02 8.55
N SER A 62 1.61 11.94 9.39
CA SER A 62 1.67 12.46 10.76
C SER A 62 2.76 11.77 11.57
N ASN A 63 2.89 10.45 11.42
CA ASN A 63 3.95 9.68 12.08
C ASN A 63 5.32 10.05 11.54
N GLU A 64 5.46 10.19 10.22
CA GLU A 64 6.71 10.61 9.60
C GLU A 64 7.15 12.00 10.08
N LEU A 65 6.21 12.93 10.16
CA LEU A 65 6.49 14.28 10.66
C LEU A 65 6.91 14.24 12.14
N ALA A 66 6.24 13.44 12.96
CA ALA A 66 6.60 13.31 14.37
C ALA A 66 8.01 12.73 14.54
N VAL A 67 8.36 11.73 13.75
CA VAL A 67 9.73 11.17 13.74
C VAL A 67 10.73 12.24 13.30
N ARG A 68 10.42 12.99 12.24
CA ARG A 68 11.27 14.06 11.73
C ARG A 68 11.59 15.08 12.82
N LYS A 69 10.62 15.44 13.64
CA LYS A 69 10.80 16.42 14.72
C LYS A 69 11.72 15.93 15.84
N LEU A 70 11.86 14.60 16.00
CA LEU A 70 12.74 14.00 17.00
C LEU A 70 14.18 13.85 16.51
N LEU A 71 14.43 13.97 15.21
CA LEU A 71 15.77 13.78 14.63
C LEU A 71 16.63 15.02 14.81
N THR A 72 17.90 14.82 15.22
CA THR A 72 18.92 15.85 15.16
C THR A 72 19.26 16.15 13.69
N PRO A 73 19.91 17.30 13.38
CA PRO A 73 20.33 17.56 12.00
C PRO A 73 21.21 16.46 11.41
N GLN A 74 22.09 15.87 12.21
CA GLN A 74 22.97 14.78 11.78
C GLN A 74 22.20 13.51 11.49
N GLN A 75 21.24 13.17 12.35
CA GLN A 75 20.36 12.02 12.15
C GLN A 75 19.49 12.21 10.92
N LEU A 76 19.04 13.42 10.64
CA LEU A 76 18.24 13.72 9.47
C LEU A 76 19.01 13.47 8.17
N VAL A 77 20.28 13.87 8.11
CA VAL A 77 21.12 13.61 6.93
C VAL A 77 21.21 12.12 6.67
N ARG A 78 21.48 11.32 7.72
CA ARG A 78 21.56 9.87 7.58
C ARG A 78 20.20 9.25 7.21
N PHE A 79 19.12 9.76 7.77
CA PHE A 79 17.78 9.27 7.48
C PHE A 79 17.42 9.48 6.01
N ARG A 80 17.73 10.65 5.44
CA ARG A 80 17.54 10.94 4.03
C ARG A 80 18.32 9.98 3.15
N GLU A 81 19.56 9.70 3.52
CA GLU A 81 20.42 8.77 2.79
C GLU A 81 19.81 7.36 2.76
N LEU A 82 19.35 6.87 3.91
CA LEU A 82 18.72 5.56 4.02
C LEU A 82 17.43 5.48 3.19
N ARG A 83 16.61 6.53 3.22
CA ARG A 83 15.39 6.58 2.41
C ARG A 83 15.70 6.53 0.92
N ARG A 84 16.73 7.21 0.49
CA ARG A 84 17.17 7.20 -0.91
C ARG A 84 17.62 5.81 -1.32
N GLN A 85 18.42 5.14 -0.48
CA GLN A 85 18.88 3.78 -0.74
C GLN A 85 17.70 2.81 -0.85
N PHE A 86 16.72 2.87 0.05
CA PHE A 86 15.54 2.03 -0.01
C PHE A 86 14.72 2.28 -1.26
N ALA A 87 14.58 3.53 -1.69
CA ALA A 87 13.87 3.86 -2.92
C ALA A 87 14.57 3.26 -4.14
N GLU A 88 15.90 3.31 -4.20
CA GLU A 88 16.68 2.72 -5.28
C GLU A 88 16.56 1.18 -5.28
N GLU A 89 16.62 0.56 -4.11
CA GLU A 89 16.43 -0.89 -3.96
C GLU A 89 15.04 -1.32 -4.41
N ARG A 90 14.00 -0.56 -4.08
CA ARG A 90 12.64 -0.84 -4.55
C ARG A 90 12.54 -0.77 -6.06
N LYS A 91 13.15 0.25 -6.67
CA LYS A 91 13.19 0.37 -8.14
C LYS A 91 13.89 -0.81 -8.77
N ALA A 92 15.03 -1.25 -8.21
CA ALA A 92 15.77 -2.39 -8.72
C ALA A 92 14.95 -3.68 -8.64
N VAL A 93 14.23 -3.89 -7.52
CA VAL A 93 13.35 -5.04 -7.34
C VAL A 93 12.17 -4.97 -8.31
N ASP A 94 11.57 -3.79 -8.48
CA ASP A 94 10.43 -3.60 -9.38
C ASP A 94 10.80 -3.78 -10.85
N GLN A 95 12.06 -3.53 -11.22
CA GLN A 95 12.55 -3.70 -12.58
C GLN A 95 13.01 -5.11 -12.90
N LYS A 96 13.13 -5.98 -11.89
CA LYS A 96 13.53 -7.38 -12.12
C LYS A 96 12.41 -8.15 -12.81
N PRO A 97 12.70 -8.86 -13.93
CA PRO A 97 11.67 -9.59 -14.67
C PRO A 97 11.14 -10.84 -13.96
N ASN A 98 11.62 -11.14 -12.76
CA ASN A 98 11.33 -12.37 -12.02
C ASN A 98 10.37 -12.19 -10.85
N LYS A 99 9.45 -11.22 -10.91
CA LYS A 99 8.40 -11.10 -9.90
C LYS A 99 7.46 -12.31 -9.93
N PRO A 100 7.04 -12.84 -8.77
CA PRO A 100 6.09 -13.96 -8.73
C PRO A 100 4.81 -13.70 -9.51
N ALA A 101 4.30 -12.47 -9.46
CA ALA A 101 3.10 -12.07 -10.21
C ALA A 101 3.32 -12.15 -11.72
N SER A 102 4.49 -11.71 -12.21
CA SER A 102 4.84 -11.78 -13.63
C SER A 102 4.97 -13.22 -14.10
N ARG A 103 5.55 -14.08 -13.26
CA ARG A 103 5.65 -15.52 -13.57
C ARG A 103 4.27 -16.18 -13.64
N ALA A 104 3.37 -15.81 -12.73
CA ALA A 104 2.01 -16.33 -12.75
C ALA A 104 1.26 -15.92 -14.02
N LEU A 105 1.40 -14.65 -14.43
CA LEU A 105 0.82 -14.15 -15.68
C LEU A 105 1.40 -14.86 -16.90
N GLN A 106 2.71 -15.09 -16.92
CA GLN A 106 3.36 -15.82 -18.00
C GLN A 106 2.87 -17.26 -18.08
N ARG A 107 2.67 -17.92 -16.95
CA ARG A 107 2.09 -19.28 -16.91
C ARG A 107 0.68 -19.32 -17.45
N LEU A 108 -0.14 -18.34 -17.10
CA LEU A 108 -1.51 -18.22 -17.61
C LEU A 108 -1.52 -18.00 -19.11
N ARG A 109 -0.63 -17.17 -19.64
CA ARG A 109 -0.50 -16.95 -21.09
C ARG A 109 -0.06 -18.20 -21.83
N ARG A 110 0.80 -19.03 -21.24
CA ARG A 110 1.22 -20.29 -21.82
C ARG A 110 0.11 -21.33 -21.82
N ARG A 111 -0.72 -21.32 -20.76
CA ARG A 111 -1.84 -22.24 -20.60
C ARG A 111 -3.00 -21.94 -21.55
N ASN A 112 -3.27 -20.67 -21.77
CA ASN A 112 -4.33 -20.18 -22.64
C ASN A 112 -3.73 -19.24 -23.67
N PRO A 113 -3.07 -19.78 -24.71
CA PRO A 113 -2.52 -18.92 -25.77
C PRO A 113 -3.65 -18.13 -26.43
N PRO A 114 -3.37 -16.87 -26.85
CA PRO A 114 -4.41 -16.07 -27.51
C PRO A 114 -4.93 -16.78 -28.76
N MET A 115 -6.24 -16.73 -28.94
CA MET A 115 -6.92 -17.39 -30.07
C MET A 115 -6.68 -16.73 -31.41
N ASN A 116 -5.66 -15.94 -31.56
CA ASN A 116 -5.33 -15.23 -32.82
C ASN A 116 -4.46 -16.05 -33.78
N ARG A 117 -4.47 -17.35 -33.65
CA ARG A 117 -3.64 -18.23 -34.49
C ARG A 117 -4.39 -18.83 -35.65
N LEU A 118 -5.35 -18.16 -36.13
CA LEU A 118 -5.93 -18.58 -37.39
C LEU A 118 -5.24 -17.83 -38.54
#